data_a62f248fda97139e5f02b76320aa4d52
#
_entry.id   a62f248fda97139e5f02b76320aa4d52
#
_cell.length_a   1.000
_cell.length_b   1.000
_cell.length_c   1.000
_cell.angle_alpha   90.00
_cell.angle_beta   90.00
_cell.angle_gamma   90.00
#
_symmetry.space_group_name_H-M   'P 1'
#
loop_
_entity.id
_entity.type
_entity.pdbx_description
1 polymer ?
#
loop_
_entity_poly.entity_id
_entity_poly.type
_entity_poly.pdbx_seq_one_letter_code
_entity_poly.pdbx_strand_id
1 'polypeptide(L)'
;KIKVIGIGGGGNNAVRQMVEDKVKDVEFYFINTELAMLNKTKMENVLQIGKETTKGLGAGANPDMGEKAAIESKEDIKKLLEGTQLLFLTAGMGGGTGTGAIPVVAEIAQEMGIQTIAIVTKPFLFEGRLRSSRADAGIEKLRQHVNSLILISNDKLLKLAGSQKMSVINAFKMADDVLEQGIKSITDLITSVGDINVDFADITTMLTYKGMAYMGIGEAKGEGRMT
;
A
#
# COMPACT_ATOMS: atom_id res chain seq x y z
N LYS A 1 5.51 -1.56 -17.62
CA LYS A 1 4.24 -1.14 -17.00
C LYS A 1 4.42 -1.01 -15.49
N ILE A 2 3.86 0.06 -14.94
CA ILE A 2 3.81 0.32 -13.50
C ILE A 2 2.39 0.01 -13.02
N LYS A 3 2.28 -0.79 -11.96
CA LYS A 3 0.99 -1.06 -11.31
C LYS A 3 1.03 -0.65 -9.85
N VAL A 4 -0.07 -0.09 -9.38
CA VAL A 4 -0.30 0.22 -7.97
C VAL A 4 -1.50 -0.59 -7.50
N ILE A 5 -1.31 -1.41 -6.48
CA ILE A 5 -2.35 -2.29 -5.95
C ILE A 5 -2.62 -1.94 -4.48
N GLY A 6 -3.84 -1.50 -4.22
CA GLY A 6 -4.35 -1.32 -2.87
C GLY A 6 -5.01 -2.61 -2.36
N ILE A 7 -4.60 -3.07 -1.18
CA ILE A 7 -5.08 -4.33 -0.59
C ILE A 7 -5.80 -4.07 0.73
N GLY A 8 -7.05 -4.52 0.82
CA GLY A 8 -7.94 -4.28 1.96
C GLY A 8 -8.40 -2.84 2.05
N GLY A 9 -9.16 -2.49 3.10
CA GLY A 9 -9.83 -1.19 3.22
C GLY A 9 -8.88 0.01 3.14
N GLY A 10 -7.83 0.04 3.96
CA GLY A 10 -6.87 1.15 3.98
C GLY A 10 -6.10 1.30 2.67
N GLY A 11 -5.59 0.20 2.09
CA GLY A 11 -4.93 0.22 0.80
C GLY A 11 -5.86 0.67 -0.34
N ASN A 12 -7.10 0.18 -0.34
CA ASN A 12 -8.10 0.59 -1.33
C ASN A 12 -8.45 2.09 -1.22
N ASN A 13 -8.51 2.66 -0.01
CA ASN A 13 -8.76 4.09 0.18
C ASN A 13 -7.64 4.95 -0.41
N ALA A 14 -6.38 4.63 -0.10
CA ALA A 14 -5.22 5.36 -0.62
C ALA A 14 -5.18 5.33 -2.15
N VAL A 15 -5.37 4.16 -2.77
CA VAL A 15 -5.36 4.04 -4.24
C VAL A 15 -6.53 4.76 -4.88
N ARG A 16 -7.72 4.75 -4.28
CA ARG A 16 -8.87 5.51 -4.79
C ARG A 16 -8.57 6.99 -4.90
N GLN A 17 -7.94 7.58 -3.91
CA GLN A 17 -7.57 8.99 -3.91
C GLN A 17 -6.58 9.31 -5.03
N MET A 18 -5.59 8.44 -5.29
CA MET A 18 -4.65 8.58 -6.41
C MET A 18 -5.35 8.55 -7.79
N VAL A 19 -6.38 7.70 -7.94
CA VAL A 19 -7.17 7.64 -9.18
C VAL A 19 -7.97 8.93 -9.37
N GLU A 20 -8.55 9.48 -8.29
CA GLU A 20 -9.26 10.76 -8.31
C GLU A 20 -8.32 11.92 -8.71
N ASP A 21 -7.06 11.88 -8.27
CA ASP A 21 -5.99 12.83 -8.61
C ASP A 21 -5.42 12.66 -10.03
N LYS A 22 -5.91 11.67 -10.78
CA LYS A 22 -5.54 11.39 -12.17
C LYS A 22 -4.03 11.23 -12.39
N VAL A 23 -3.35 10.49 -11.52
CA VAL A 23 -1.95 10.12 -11.72
C VAL A 23 -1.82 9.33 -13.02
N LYS A 24 -0.91 9.77 -13.92
CA LYS A 24 -0.75 9.22 -15.27
C LYS A 24 0.26 8.08 -15.30
N ASP A 25 0.21 7.30 -16.38
CA ASP A 25 1.18 6.24 -16.71
C ASP A 25 1.27 5.09 -15.69
N VAL A 26 0.21 4.93 -14.88
CA VAL A 26 0.08 3.92 -13.84
C VAL A 26 -1.25 3.21 -13.94
N GLU A 27 -1.24 1.89 -13.83
CA GLU A 27 -2.47 1.08 -13.73
C GLU A 27 -2.80 0.84 -12.24
N PHE A 28 -4.03 1.17 -11.85
CA PHE A 28 -4.50 1.03 -10.47
C PHE A 28 -5.40 -0.19 -10.32
N TYR A 29 -5.18 -0.97 -9.26
CA TYR A 29 -5.97 -2.15 -8.92
C TYR A 29 -6.38 -2.15 -7.46
N PHE A 30 -7.55 -2.74 -7.20
CA PHE A 30 -8.14 -2.87 -5.87
C PHE A 30 -8.33 -4.35 -5.56
N ILE A 31 -7.70 -4.83 -4.49
CA ILE A 31 -7.84 -6.20 -4.00
C ILE A 31 -8.55 -6.15 -2.65
N ASN A 32 -9.62 -6.90 -2.50
CA ASN A 32 -10.32 -7.05 -1.23
C ASN A 32 -11.03 -8.40 -1.13
N THR A 33 -11.30 -8.84 0.10
CA THR A 33 -12.15 -9.98 0.43
C THR A 33 -13.62 -9.57 0.57
N GLU A 34 -13.90 -8.29 0.78
CA GLU A 34 -15.24 -7.75 1.00
C GLU A 34 -15.83 -7.21 -0.30
N LEU A 35 -16.83 -7.93 -0.83
CA LEU A 35 -17.47 -7.59 -2.11
C LEU A 35 -18.18 -6.22 -2.05
N ALA A 36 -18.81 -5.90 -0.92
CA ALA A 36 -19.53 -4.64 -0.75
C ALA A 36 -18.58 -3.42 -0.87
N MET A 37 -17.34 -3.54 -0.39
CA MET A 37 -16.33 -2.50 -0.53
C MET A 37 -15.86 -2.33 -1.97
N LEU A 38 -15.65 -3.42 -2.69
CA LEU A 38 -15.28 -3.37 -4.11
C LEU A 38 -16.40 -2.74 -4.97
N ASN A 39 -17.65 -3.11 -4.75
CA ASN A 39 -18.78 -2.55 -5.48
C ASN A 39 -18.97 -1.04 -5.26
N LYS A 40 -18.60 -0.53 -4.09
CA LYS A 40 -18.66 0.91 -3.79
C LYS A 40 -17.60 1.73 -4.52
N THR A 41 -16.50 1.13 -4.96
CA THR A 41 -15.40 1.88 -5.57
C THR A 41 -15.74 2.43 -6.95
N LYS A 42 -16.72 1.85 -7.65
CA LYS A 42 -17.04 2.15 -9.07
C LYS A 42 -15.81 2.08 -10.01
N MET A 43 -14.81 1.33 -9.61
CA MET A 43 -13.56 1.14 -10.36
C MET A 43 -13.66 -0.12 -11.23
N GLU A 44 -13.04 -0.08 -12.41
CA GLU A 44 -13.04 -1.22 -13.34
C GLU A 44 -12.07 -2.32 -12.92
N ASN A 45 -10.92 -1.92 -12.38
CA ASN A 45 -9.83 -2.83 -12.02
C ASN A 45 -9.95 -3.31 -10.57
N VAL A 46 -10.90 -4.20 -10.31
CA VAL A 46 -11.12 -4.79 -8.98
C VAL A 46 -10.91 -6.29 -9.00
N LEU A 47 -10.31 -6.84 -7.96
CA LEU A 47 -10.17 -8.27 -7.75
C LEU A 47 -10.69 -8.65 -6.36
N GLN A 48 -11.77 -9.41 -6.33
CA GLN A 48 -12.21 -10.09 -5.11
C GLN A 48 -11.37 -11.35 -4.91
N ILE A 49 -10.70 -11.44 -3.76
CA ILE A 49 -9.96 -12.63 -3.36
C ILE A 49 -10.73 -13.45 -2.33
N GLY A 50 -10.50 -14.74 -2.29
CA GLY A 50 -11.07 -15.65 -1.29
C GLY A 50 -12.60 -15.74 -1.35
N LYS A 51 -13.15 -15.92 -2.54
CA LYS A 51 -14.61 -16.02 -2.75
C LYS A 51 -15.24 -17.13 -1.92
N GLU A 52 -14.60 -18.29 -1.85
CA GLU A 52 -15.06 -19.43 -1.04
C GLU A 52 -14.69 -19.23 0.44
N THR A 53 -13.45 -18.80 0.72
CA THR A 53 -12.94 -18.62 2.08
C THR A 53 -13.74 -17.58 2.86
N THR A 54 -14.10 -16.45 2.24
CA THR A 54 -14.75 -15.32 2.94
C THR A 54 -16.21 -15.10 2.55
N LYS A 55 -16.66 -15.72 1.47
CA LYS A 55 -18.02 -15.56 0.89
C LYS A 55 -18.37 -14.08 0.65
N GLY A 56 -17.36 -13.24 0.39
CA GLY A 56 -17.53 -11.81 0.17
C GLY A 56 -17.79 -10.97 1.42
N LEU A 57 -17.73 -11.55 2.61
CA LEU A 57 -18.01 -10.88 3.88
C LEU A 57 -16.77 -10.23 4.53
N GLY A 58 -15.61 -10.34 3.88
CA GLY A 58 -14.35 -9.84 4.42
C GLY A 58 -13.63 -10.86 5.30
N ALA A 59 -12.44 -10.49 5.77
CA ALA A 59 -11.58 -11.38 6.58
C ALA A 59 -11.84 -11.30 8.10
N GLY A 60 -12.82 -10.53 8.56
CA GLY A 60 -13.20 -10.44 9.97
C GLY A 60 -12.05 -9.99 10.90
N ALA A 61 -11.20 -9.09 10.43
CA ALA A 61 -9.97 -8.65 11.13
C ALA A 61 -8.99 -9.80 11.47
N ASN A 62 -9.09 -10.93 10.80
CA ASN A 62 -8.21 -12.09 10.96
C ASN A 62 -7.21 -12.19 9.80
N PRO A 63 -5.89 -11.97 10.03
CA PRO A 63 -4.88 -12.08 8.98
C PRO A 63 -4.80 -13.45 8.32
N ASP A 64 -5.02 -14.55 9.06
CA ASP A 64 -4.99 -15.89 8.49
C ASP A 64 -6.08 -16.11 7.44
N MET A 65 -7.23 -15.45 7.62
CA MET A 65 -8.30 -15.46 6.62
C MET A 65 -7.93 -14.66 5.40
N GLY A 66 -7.23 -13.53 5.58
CA GLY A 66 -6.70 -12.72 4.47
C GLY A 66 -5.63 -13.48 3.67
N GLU A 67 -4.73 -14.17 4.35
CA GLU A 67 -3.70 -15.03 3.74
C GLU A 67 -4.33 -16.17 2.93
N LYS A 68 -5.26 -16.92 3.54
CA LYS A 68 -5.99 -18.03 2.85
C LYS A 68 -6.76 -17.51 1.62
N ALA A 69 -7.40 -16.36 1.73
CA ALA A 69 -8.12 -15.74 0.63
C ALA A 69 -7.20 -15.39 -0.56
N ALA A 70 -6.00 -14.89 -0.28
CA ALA A 70 -5.01 -14.60 -1.31
C ALA A 70 -4.44 -15.88 -1.93
N ILE A 71 -4.17 -16.90 -1.14
CA ILE A 71 -3.71 -18.22 -1.63
C ILE A 71 -4.77 -18.87 -2.53
N GLU A 72 -6.04 -18.85 -2.12
CA GLU A 72 -7.17 -19.34 -2.95
C GLU A 72 -7.19 -18.66 -4.33
N SER A 73 -6.88 -17.37 -4.37
CA SER A 73 -6.96 -16.55 -5.58
C SER A 73 -5.60 -16.37 -6.29
N LYS A 74 -4.61 -17.26 -6.02
CA LYS A 74 -3.23 -17.13 -6.54
C LYS A 74 -3.18 -16.96 -8.05
N GLU A 75 -3.96 -17.73 -8.80
CA GLU A 75 -3.96 -17.67 -10.27
C GLU A 75 -4.58 -16.37 -10.80
N ASP A 76 -5.61 -15.84 -10.16
CA ASP A 76 -6.19 -14.55 -10.55
C ASP A 76 -5.23 -13.40 -10.23
N ILE A 77 -4.50 -13.48 -9.10
CA ILE A 77 -3.44 -12.52 -8.76
C ILE A 77 -2.32 -12.57 -9.78
N LYS A 78 -1.86 -13.75 -10.19
CA LYS A 78 -0.83 -13.90 -11.24
C LYS A 78 -1.25 -13.23 -12.54
N LYS A 79 -2.47 -13.48 -13.02
CA LYS A 79 -3.03 -12.84 -14.23
C LYS A 79 -3.04 -11.32 -14.09
N LEU A 80 -3.47 -10.81 -12.93
CA LEU A 80 -3.47 -9.38 -12.66
C LEU A 80 -2.05 -8.79 -12.73
N LEU A 81 -1.03 -9.53 -12.31
CA LEU A 81 0.36 -9.09 -12.30
C LEU A 81 1.08 -9.24 -13.65
N GLU A 82 0.50 -9.93 -14.64
CA GLU A 82 1.12 -10.12 -15.95
C GLU A 82 1.53 -8.79 -16.61
N GLY A 83 2.74 -8.78 -17.19
CA GLY A 83 3.31 -7.62 -17.88
C GLY A 83 3.72 -6.46 -16.96
N THR A 84 3.69 -6.65 -15.64
CA THR A 84 4.16 -5.66 -14.66
C THR A 84 5.68 -5.67 -14.58
N GLN A 85 6.30 -4.51 -14.63
CA GLN A 85 7.75 -4.34 -14.44
C GLN A 85 8.06 -3.79 -13.04
N LEU A 86 7.22 -2.84 -12.57
CA LEU A 86 7.32 -2.28 -11.23
C LEU A 86 5.95 -2.32 -10.55
N LEU A 87 5.92 -2.87 -9.36
CA LEU A 87 4.73 -3.05 -8.56
C LEU A 87 4.82 -2.23 -7.27
N PHE A 88 3.83 -1.39 -7.04
CA PHE A 88 3.59 -0.78 -5.75
C PHE A 88 2.47 -1.52 -5.03
N LEU A 89 2.74 -1.98 -3.82
CA LEU A 89 1.75 -2.59 -2.94
C LEU A 89 1.47 -1.67 -1.76
N THR A 90 0.20 -1.45 -1.45
CA THR A 90 -0.17 -0.64 -0.29
C THR A 90 -1.28 -1.29 0.52
N ALA A 91 -1.15 -1.21 1.84
CA ALA A 91 -2.13 -1.69 2.79
C ALA A 91 -2.02 -0.98 4.14
N GLY A 92 -3.15 -0.88 4.84
CA GLY A 92 -3.15 -0.61 6.28
C GLY A 92 -2.95 -1.92 7.04
N MET A 93 -1.86 -2.03 7.78
CA MET A 93 -1.53 -3.23 8.54
C MET A 93 -2.32 -3.31 9.86
N GLY A 94 -2.52 -4.52 10.34
CA GLY A 94 -3.24 -4.82 11.60
C GLY A 94 -4.68 -5.29 11.42
N GLY A 95 -5.26 -5.12 10.22
CA GLY A 95 -6.55 -5.71 9.84
C GLY A 95 -6.40 -7.17 9.35
N GLY A 96 -7.48 -7.69 8.77
CA GLY A 96 -7.46 -9.07 8.23
C GLY A 96 -6.92 -9.13 6.81
N THR A 97 -7.64 -8.53 5.85
CA THR A 97 -7.32 -8.64 4.42
C THR A 97 -5.96 -8.04 4.09
N GLY A 98 -5.71 -6.77 4.43
CA GLY A 98 -4.44 -6.10 4.10
C GLY A 98 -3.25 -6.83 4.69
N THR A 99 -3.29 -7.14 5.99
CA THR A 99 -2.20 -7.79 6.72
C THR A 99 -1.89 -9.19 6.21
N GLY A 100 -2.93 -9.98 5.92
CA GLY A 100 -2.76 -11.37 5.50
C GLY A 100 -2.48 -11.54 4.02
N ALA A 101 -3.11 -10.74 3.16
CA ALA A 101 -3.00 -10.92 1.72
C ALA A 101 -1.75 -10.26 1.10
N ILE A 102 -1.28 -9.11 1.63
CA ILE A 102 -0.16 -8.38 1.01
C ILE A 102 1.14 -9.20 0.93
N PRO A 103 1.53 -10.02 1.95
CA PRO A 103 2.71 -10.86 1.82
C PRO A 103 2.58 -11.90 0.71
N VAL A 104 1.39 -12.49 0.54
CA VAL A 104 1.13 -13.49 -0.51
C VAL A 104 1.20 -12.85 -1.89
N VAL A 105 0.63 -11.66 -2.08
CA VAL A 105 0.73 -10.91 -3.34
C VAL A 105 2.19 -10.57 -3.65
N ALA A 106 2.96 -10.16 -2.64
CA ALA A 106 4.38 -9.86 -2.78
C ALA A 106 5.21 -11.11 -3.13
N GLU A 107 4.91 -12.25 -2.52
CA GLU A 107 5.54 -13.55 -2.84
C GLU A 107 5.30 -13.94 -4.30
N ILE A 108 4.05 -13.82 -4.77
CA ILE A 108 3.69 -14.09 -6.17
C ILE A 108 4.46 -13.16 -7.11
N ALA A 109 4.53 -11.86 -6.79
CA ALA A 109 5.29 -10.90 -7.58
C ALA A 109 6.79 -11.24 -7.62
N GLN A 110 7.35 -11.68 -6.50
CA GLN A 110 8.74 -12.13 -6.38
C GLN A 110 8.99 -13.38 -7.25
N GLU A 111 8.09 -14.37 -7.20
CA GLU A 111 8.14 -15.58 -8.07
C GLU A 111 8.12 -15.20 -9.56
N MET A 112 7.42 -14.13 -9.94
CA MET A 112 7.33 -13.61 -11.30
C MET A 112 8.49 -12.68 -11.69
N GLY A 113 9.44 -12.41 -10.80
CA GLY A 113 10.59 -11.54 -11.04
C GLY A 113 10.22 -10.05 -11.11
N ILE A 114 9.08 -9.65 -10.56
CA ILE A 114 8.60 -8.27 -10.59
C ILE A 114 9.26 -7.46 -9.46
N GLN A 115 9.81 -6.30 -9.80
CA GLN A 115 10.32 -5.37 -8.80
C GLN A 115 9.17 -4.81 -7.97
N THR A 116 9.23 -5.00 -6.64
CA THR A 116 8.11 -4.68 -5.75
C THR A 116 8.55 -3.74 -4.63
N ILE A 117 7.83 -2.62 -4.53
CA ILE A 117 7.90 -1.66 -3.42
C ILE A 117 6.61 -1.77 -2.62
N ALA A 118 6.72 -2.00 -1.32
CA ALA A 118 5.56 -1.94 -0.44
C ALA A 118 5.59 -0.67 0.41
N ILE A 119 4.47 0.03 0.47
CA ILE A 119 4.25 1.20 1.32
C ILE A 119 3.05 0.90 2.20
N VAL A 120 3.29 0.72 3.49
CA VAL A 120 2.25 0.26 4.43
C VAL A 120 2.21 1.10 5.69
N THR A 121 1.03 1.22 6.29
CA THR A 121 0.86 1.91 7.57
C THR A 121 0.82 0.95 8.74
N LYS A 122 1.46 1.33 9.84
CA LYS A 122 1.32 0.68 11.14
C LYS A 122 0.18 1.35 11.91
N PRO A 123 -0.73 0.56 12.55
CA PRO A 123 -1.91 1.11 13.21
C PRO A 123 -1.56 2.07 14.35
N PHE A 124 -2.51 2.94 14.70
CA PHE A 124 -2.42 3.80 15.87
C PHE A 124 -2.46 2.96 17.16
N LEU A 125 -1.80 3.44 18.22
CA LEU A 125 -1.82 2.78 19.53
C LEU A 125 -3.23 2.63 20.10
N PHE A 126 -4.12 3.61 19.84
CA PHE A 126 -5.50 3.55 20.29
C PHE A 126 -6.33 2.45 19.61
N GLU A 127 -5.87 1.86 18.49
CA GLU A 127 -6.52 0.73 17.84
C GLU A 127 -6.29 -0.60 18.60
N GLY A 128 -5.41 -0.61 19.56
CA GLY A 128 -5.18 -1.69 20.50
C GLY A 128 -4.00 -2.61 20.18
N ARG A 129 -3.50 -3.27 21.22
CA ARG A 129 -2.28 -4.11 21.16
C ARG A 129 -2.41 -5.27 20.17
N LEU A 130 -3.58 -5.90 20.09
CA LEU A 130 -3.80 -7.03 19.19
C LEU A 130 -3.60 -6.62 17.73
N ARG A 131 -4.11 -5.44 17.36
CA ARG A 131 -3.99 -4.91 16.02
C ARG A 131 -2.53 -4.56 15.67
N SER A 132 -1.81 -4.00 16.65
CA SER A 132 -0.38 -3.71 16.50
C SER A 132 0.45 -4.99 16.35
N SER A 133 0.19 -6.03 17.16
CA SER A 133 0.90 -7.32 17.07
C SER A 133 0.66 -8.02 15.72
N ARG A 134 -0.59 -8.00 15.21
CA ARG A 134 -0.91 -8.53 13.87
C ARG A 134 -0.17 -7.77 12.77
N ALA A 135 -0.10 -6.43 12.89
CA ALA A 135 0.64 -5.61 11.95
C ALA A 135 2.13 -5.99 11.92
N ASP A 136 2.76 -6.12 13.08
CA ASP A 136 4.18 -6.49 13.18
C ASP A 136 4.46 -7.84 12.53
N ALA A 137 3.64 -8.85 12.80
CA ALA A 137 3.78 -10.17 12.20
C ALA A 137 3.62 -10.15 10.66
N GLY A 138 2.63 -9.39 10.16
CA GLY A 138 2.41 -9.25 8.71
C GLY A 138 3.53 -8.47 8.01
N ILE A 139 4.09 -7.45 8.67
CA ILE A 139 5.22 -6.67 8.17
C ILE A 139 6.47 -7.54 8.04
N GLU A 140 6.75 -8.40 9.02
CA GLU A 140 7.90 -9.33 8.96
C GLU A 140 7.75 -10.34 7.82
N LYS A 141 6.55 -10.87 7.57
CA LYS A 141 6.29 -11.73 6.40
C LYS A 141 6.49 -10.95 5.10
N LEU A 142 5.92 -9.75 4.99
CA LEU A 142 6.00 -8.91 3.79
C LEU A 142 7.44 -8.55 3.42
N ARG A 143 8.27 -8.21 4.42
CA ARG A 143 9.68 -7.83 4.22
C ARG A 143 10.51 -8.85 3.46
N GLN A 144 10.16 -10.13 3.56
CA GLN A 144 10.89 -11.23 2.92
C GLN A 144 10.70 -11.25 1.41
N HIS A 145 9.59 -10.67 0.90
CA HIS A 145 9.14 -10.79 -0.47
C HIS A 145 9.18 -9.50 -1.29
N VAL A 146 9.58 -8.38 -0.69
CA VAL A 146 9.66 -7.10 -1.39
C VAL A 146 11.10 -6.62 -1.54
N ASN A 147 11.37 -5.83 -2.58
CA ASN A 147 12.66 -5.21 -2.80
C ASN A 147 12.86 -4.02 -1.85
N SER A 148 11.81 -3.24 -1.63
CA SER A 148 11.83 -2.12 -0.70
C SER A 148 10.55 -2.08 0.13
N LEU A 149 10.68 -1.78 1.43
CA LEU A 149 9.56 -1.63 2.35
C LEU A 149 9.62 -0.26 3.03
N ILE A 150 8.61 0.55 2.77
CA ILE A 150 8.41 1.84 3.42
C ILE A 150 7.32 1.66 4.47
N LEU A 151 7.68 1.88 5.73
CA LEU A 151 6.77 1.74 6.86
C LEU A 151 6.41 3.11 7.44
N ILE A 152 5.13 3.45 7.37
CA ILE A 152 4.56 4.68 7.92
C ILE A 152 3.95 4.36 9.28
N SER A 153 4.42 5.03 10.33
CA SER A 153 3.85 4.90 11.67
C SER A 153 2.77 5.95 11.88
N ASN A 154 1.51 5.51 12.01
CA ASN A 154 0.38 6.41 12.25
C ASN A 154 0.55 7.23 13.55
N ASP A 155 1.15 6.66 14.60
CA ASP A 155 1.44 7.40 15.84
C ASP A 155 2.47 8.52 15.65
N LYS A 156 3.46 8.30 14.76
CA LYS A 156 4.42 9.37 14.43
C LYS A 156 3.74 10.51 13.69
N LEU A 157 2.79 10.21 12.81
CA LEU A 157 2.00 11.23 12.11
C LEU A 157 1.21 12.07 13.08
N LEU A 158 0.54 11.46 14.07
CA LEU A 158 -0.18 12.22 15.11
C LEU A 158 0.74 13.17 15.90
N LYS A 159 1.96 12.72 16.21
CA LYS A 159 2.93 13.57 16.92
C LYS A 159 3.39 14.75 16.07
N LEU A 160 3.56 14.56 14.76
CA LEU A 160 3.96 15.62 13.83
C LEU A 160 2.83 16.63 13.59
N ALA A 161 1.58 16.19 13.59
CA ALA A 161 0.41 17.07 13.43
C ALA A 161 0.20 18.05 14.63
N GLY A 162 0.99 17.90 15.68
CA GLY A 162 0.95 18.76 16.86
C GLY A 162 -0.23 18.46 17.79
N SER A 163 -0.34 19.25 18.87
CA SER A 163 -1.35 19.06 19.93
C SER A 163 -2.76 19.52 19.56
N GLN A 164 -3.08 19.71 18.29
CA GLN A 164 -4.44 20.00 17.86
C GLN A 164 -5.34 18.80 18.19
N LYS A 165 -6.49 19.05 18.81
CA LYS A 165 -7.52 18.03 19.05
C LYS A 165 -8.01 17.50 17.71
N MET A 166 -7.42 16.40 17.26
CA MET A 166 -7.77 15.74 16.00
C MET A 166 -8.84 14.68 16.27
N SER A 167 -9.88 14.64 15.46
CA SER A 167 -10.85 13.54 15.51
C SER A 167 -10.22 12.24 14.99
N VAL A 168 -10.72 11.09 15.45
CA VAL A 168 -10.28 9.77 14.97
C VAL A 168 -10.42 9.66 13.45
N ILE A 169 -11.50 10.19 12.88
CA ILE A 169 -11.74 10.20 11.42
C ILE A 169 -10.64 10.98 10.69
N ASN A 170 -10.27 12.14 11.20
CA ASN A 170 -9.20 12.95 10.59
C ASN A 170 -7.83 12.29 10.73
N ALA A 171 -7.58 11.57 11.81
CA ALA A 171 -6.36 10.81 11.99
C ALA A 171 -6.22 9.70 10.92
N PHE A 172 -7.28 8.93 10.65
CA PHE A 172 -7.27 7.93 9.59
C PHE A 172 -7.12 8.57 8.20
N LYS A 173 -7.82 9.68 7.94
CA LYS A 173 -7.66 10.40 6.67
C LYS A 173 -6.21 10.84 6.46
N MET A 174 -5.58 11.40 7.49
CA MET A 174 -4.17 11.79 7.41
C MET A 174 -3.24 10.60 7.09
N ALA A 175 -3.52 9.42 7.64
CA ALA A 175 -2.76 8.21 7.32
C ALA A 175 -2.94 7.78 5.86
N ASP A 176 -4.17 7.85 5.34
CA ASP A 176 -4.47 7.56 3.93
C ASP A 176 -3.80 8.59 3.00
N ASP A 177 -3.84 9.90 3.34
CA ASP A 177 -3.18 10.98 2.59
C ASP A 177 -1.66 10.79 2.51
N VAL A 178 -1.01 10.35 3.60
CA VAL A 178 0.44 10.09 3.61
C VAL A 178 0.81 8.85 2.80
N LEU A 179 -0.02 7.80 2.83
CA LEU A 179 0.15 6.64 1.94
C LEU A 179 0.09 7.05 0.47
N GLU A 180 -0.92 7.83 0.10
CA GLU A 180 -1.09 8.37 -1.23
C GLU A 180 0.13 9.19 -1.67
N GLN A 181 0.51 10.19 -0.86
CA GLN A 181 1.65 11.05 -1.15
C GLN A 181 2.95 10.25 -1.29
N GLY A 182 3.14 9.23 -0.46
CA GLY A 182 4.27 8.33 -0.53
C GLY A 182 4.39 7.62 -1.87
N ILE A 183 3.29 7.04 -2.34
CA ILE A 183 3.25 6.34 -3.62
C ILE A 183 3.41 7.35 -4.77
N LYS A 184 2.67 8.46 -4.72
CA LYS A 184 2.68 9.51 -5.74
C LYS A 184 4.09 10.10 -5.94
N SER A 185 4.78 10.44 -4.85
CA SER A 185 6.14 11.00 -4.93
C SER A 185 7.12 10.08 -5.64
N ILE A 186 7.05 8.77 -5.39
CA ILE A 186 7.92 7.79 -6.05
C ILE A 186 7.48 7.58 -7.50
N THR A 187 6.16 7.51 -7.74
CA THR A 187 5.61 7.33 -9.09
C THR A 187 5.95 8.53 -9.97
N ASP A 188 5.78 9.76 -9.47
CA ASP A 188 6.11 10.99 -10.18
C ASP A 188 7.60 11.05 -10.53
N LEU A 189 8.48 10.60 -9.62
CA LEU A 189 9.92 10.54 -9.87
C LEU A 189 10.27 9.62 -11.05
N ILE A 190 9.50 8.55 -11.24
CA ILE A 190 9.71 7.54 -12.29
C ILE A 190 9.06 7.95 -13.62
N THR A 191 7.89 8.61 -13.55
CA THR A 191 7.06 8.91 -14.73
C THR A 191 7.26 10.33 -15.25
N SER A 192 7.75 11.28 -14.41
CA SER A 192 7.97 12.66 -14.83
C SER A 192 9.21 12.75 -15.69
N VAL A 193 9.03 13.30 -16.90
CA VAL A 193 10.14 13.77 -17.75
C VAL A 193 10.64 15.07 -17.15
N GLY A 194 11.60 15.02 -16.27
CA GLY A 194 12.25 16.18 -15.67
C GLY A 194 13.60 16.50 -16.32
N ASP A 195 14.22 17.62 -15.94
CA ASP A 195 15.57 18.01 -16.38
C ASP A 195 16.65 17.01 -15.94
N ILE A 196 16.33 16.13 -14.98
CA ILE A 196 17.14 15.00 -14.54
C ILE A 196 16.27 13.73 -14.72
N ASN A 197 16.50 13.02 -15.82
CA ASN A 197 15.89 11.70 -16.01
C ASN A 197 16.57 10.70 -15.08
N VAL A 198 15.83 10.26 -14.07
CA VAL A 198 16.21 9.03 -13.32
C VAL A 198 15.78 7.87 -14.19
N ASP A 199 16.75 7.13 -14.77
CA ASP A 199 16.44 5.96 -15.58
C ASP A 199 15.76 4.90 -14.70
N PHE A 200 14.76 4.23 -15.26
CA PHE A 200 14.10 3.08 -14.61
C PHE A 200 15.13 2.04 -14.11
N ALA A 201 16.25 1.89 -14.84
CA ALA A 201 17.36 1.03 -14.47
C ALA A 201 18.05 1.49 -13.17
N ASP A 202 18.20 2.81 -12.97
CA ASP A 202 18.81 3.37 -11.75
C ASP A 202 17.95 3.10 -10.52
N ILE A 203 16.63 3.30 -10.65
CA ILE A 203 15.67 3.00 -9.59
C ILE A 203 15.66 1.51 -9.28
N THR A 204 15.65 0.66 -10.31
CA THR A 204 15.74 -0.79 -10.15
C THR A 204 17.02 -1.18 -9.41
N THR A 205 18.14 -0.57 -9.74
CA THR A 205 19.44 -0.79 -9.09
C THR A 205 19.40 -0.36 -7.63
N MET A 206 18.86 0.82 -7.32
CA MET A 206 18.69 1.30 -5.94
C MET A 206 17.76 0.38 -5.12
N LEU A 207 16.70 -0.12 -5.72
CA LEU A 207 15.74 -1.03 -5.09
C LEU A 207 16.28 -2.46 -4.89
N THR A 208 17.32 -2.84 -5.61
CA THR A 208 17.99 -4.16 -5.46
C THR A 208 18.73 -4.25 -4.13
N TYR A 209 19.14 -3.13 -3.54
CA TYR A 209 19.72 -3.10 -2.20
C TYR A 209 18.61 -3.28 -1.18
N LYS A 210 18.48 -4.49 -0.63
CA LYS A 210 17.53 -4.80 0.46
C LYS A 210 17.84 -3.90 1.68
N GLY A 211 16.93 -2.97 1.99
CA GLY A 211 17.08 -2.06 3.09
C GLY A 211 15.79 -1.38 3.51
N MET A 212 15.83 -0.68 4.65
CA MET A 212 14.76 0.23 5.05
C MET A 212 14.95 1.58 4.35
N ALA A 213 13.93 2.03 3.65
CA ALA A 213 13.89 3.38 3.12
C ALA A 213 13.16 4.29 4.11
N TYR A 214 13.69 5.50 4.27
CA TYR A 214 13.06 6.56 5.04
C TYR A 214 12.57 7.63 4.07
N MET A 215 11.33 8.04 4.23
CA MET A 215 10.74 9.12 3.46
C MET A 215 10.32 10.25 4.41
N GLY A 216 10.69 11.48 4.05
CA GLY A 216 10.21 12.68 4.72
C GLY A 216 9.53 13.58 3.69
N ILE A 217 8.38 14.15 4.05
CA ILE A 217 7.67 15.13 3.25
C ILE A 217 7.65 16.42 4.04
N GLY A 218 8.09 17.51 3.41
CA GLY A 218 8.04 18.85 3.99
C GLY A 218 7.45 19.83 2.98
N GLU A 219 6.50 20.65 3.42
CA GLU A 219 5.96 21.75 2.64
C GLU A 219 6.21 23.06 3.41
N ALA A 220 6.81 24.04 2.75
CA ALA A 220 7.02 25.36 3.31
C ALA A 220 6.51 26.44 2.36
N LYS A 221 5.75 27.42 2.89
CA LYS A 221 5.21 28.57 2.15
C LYS A 221 5.66 29.85 2.83
N GLY A 222 5.99 30.87 2.02
CA GLY A 222 6.35 32.20 2.50
C GLY A 222 7.84 32.55 2.41
N GLU A 223 8.19 33.73 2.91
CA GLU A 223 9.59 34.17 3.04
C GLU A 223 10.29 33.33 4.10
N GLY A 224 11.48 32.82 3.83
CA GLY A 224 12.22 31.92 4.73
C GLY A 224 12.02 30.43 4.48
N ARG A 225 11.30 30.05 3.40
CA ARG A 225 11.08 28.64 3.02
C ARG A 225 12.34 27.84 2.69
N MET A 226 13.49 28.53 2.56
CA MET A 226 14.78 27.96 2.17
C MET A 226 15.81 27.93 3.33
N THR A 227 15.39 28.25 4.55
CA THR A 227 16.26 28.19 5.75
C THR A 227 15.95 26.92 6.58
#